data_dd40a2aec30fcfccd98d953fec83ebc5
#
_entry.id   dd40a2aec30fcfccd98d953fec83ebc5
#
_cell.length_a   1.000
_cell.length_b   1.000
_cell.length_c   1.000
_cell.angle_alpha   90.00
_cell.angle_beta   90.00
_cell.angle_gamma   90.00
#
_symmetry.space_group_name_H-M   'P 1'
#
loop_
_entity.id
_entity.type
_entity.pdbx_description
1 polymer ?
#
loop_
_entity_poly.entity_id
_entity_poly.type
_entity_poly.pdbx_seq_one_letter_code
_entity_poly.pdbx_strand_id
1 'polypeptide(L)'
;MAIMKRTRLSPDERRSQLIELGVSMLSGRPLSQISVDEIAGQAGVSRGLLFHYFSSKDEYHLAIVEHISQEMLESTAPPDGLGPIETLMSTLTAYVDYVSANRTTYVSLLRGTASGDPATRAVFERTRDAMVDRTLAQLPLVGIEPTPLIHLAIRGWIAFCEEATVHWLRDELLSREELIALLTRALPAVALGPDDAAALLAERSTAP
;
A
#
# COMPACT_ATOMS: atom_id res chain seq x y z
N MET A 1 25.05 34.46 -17.47
CA MET A 1 24.88 33.49 -16.39
C MET A 1 23.68 33.90 -15.57
N ALA A 2 22.51 33.27 -15.78
CA ALA A 2 21.30 33.60 -15.03
C ALA A 2 21.39 32.95 -13.66
N ILE A 3 21.37 33.74 -12.60
CA ILE A 3 21.28 33.28 -11.21
C ILE A 3 19.87 32.69 -11.06
N MET A 4 19.76 31.37 -11.06
CA MET A 4 18.51 30.70 -10.69
C MET A 4 18.12 31.15 -9.28
N LYS A 5 17.05 31.93 -9.20
CA LYS A 5 16.45 32.40 -7.94
C LYS A 5 15.98 31.15 -7.17
N ARG A 6 16.71 30.77 -6.13
CA ARG A 6 16.38 29.66 -5.24
C ARG A 6 15.03 29.98 -4.57
N THR A 7 13.94 29.44 -5.12
CA THR A 7 12.60 29.62 -4.56
C THR A 7 12.59 29.06 -3.15
N ARG A 8 12.23 29.88 -2.17
CA ARG A 8 12.16 29.47 -0.77
C ARG A 8 10.92 28.60 -0.59
N LEU A 9 11.11 27.31 -0.36
CA LEU A 9 10.02 26.37 -0.07
C LEU A 9 9.29 26.80 1.20
N SER A 10 7.97 26.63 1.22
CA SER A 10 7.16 26.71 2.45
C SER A 10 7.58 25.61 3.44
N PRO A 11 7.22 25.72 4.72
CA PRO A 11 7.48 24.65 5.70
C PRO A 11 6.94 23.28 5.27
N ASP A 12 5.71 23.25 4.74
CA ASP A 12 5.07 22.00 4.30
C ASP A 12 5.76 21.40 3.07
N GLU A 13 6.07 22.22 2.06
CA GLU A 13 6.84 21.79 0.90
C GLU A 13 8.22 21.24 1.29
N ARG A 14 8.87 21.85 2.28
CA ARG A 14 10.16 21.36 2.78
C ARG A 14 10.03 20.04 3.52
N ARG A 15 8.99 19.88 4.35
CA ARG A 15 8.70 18.63 5.03
C ARG A 15 8.43 17.51 4.03
N SER A 16 7.61 17.75 3.02
CA SER A 16 7.34 16.78 1.94
C SER A 16 8.60 16.40 1.18
N GLN A 17 9.43 17.39 0.81
CA GLN A 17 10.71 17.12 0.15
C GLN A 17 11.63 16.19 0.96
N LEU A 18 11.68 16.38 2.28
CA LEU A 18 12.49 15.53 3.16
C LEU A 18 11.96 14.09 3.20
N ILE A 19 10.63 13.93 3.22
CA ILE A 19 9.97 12.61 3.19
C ILE A 19 10.23 11.92 1.85
N GLU A 20 9.98 12.59 0.73
CA GLU A 20 10.22 12.06 -0.63
C GLU A 20 11.66 11.62 -0.83
N LEU A 21 12.61 12.36 -0.27
CA LEU A 21 14.03 11.99 -0.31
C LEU A 21 14.26 10.68 0.46
N GLY A 22 13.66 10.53 1.63
CA GLY A 22 13.71 9.28 2.41
C GLY A 22 13.09 8.10 1.66
N VAL A 23 11.94 8.30 1.01
CA VAL A 23 11.28 7.30 0.16
C VAL A 23 12.20 6.87 -0.98
N SER A 24 12.82 7.81 -1.69
CA SER A 24 13.73 7.50 -2.80
C SER A 24 14.93 6.64 -2.38
N MET A 25 15.40 6.79 -1.14
CA MET A 25 16.52 6.01 -0.61
C MET A 25 16.14 4.57 -0.24
N LEU A 26 14.84 4.29 0.01
CA LEU A 26 14.34 2.95 0.32
C LEU A 26 14.40 1.98 -0.88
N SER A 27 14.50 2.48 -2.08
CA SER A 27 14.68 1.64 -3.28
C SER A 27 15.98 0.84 -3.28
N GLY A 28 17.01 1.31 -2.53
CA GLY A 28 18.33 0.68 -2.47
C GLY A 28 18.69 0.02 -1.14
N ARG A 29 17.95 0.28 -0.05
CA ARG A 29 18.31 -0.21 1.29
C ARG A 29 17.14 -0.13 2.29
N PRO A 30 17.18 -0.92 3.38
CA PRO A 30 16.13 -0.91 4.38
C PRO A 30 16.08 0.42 5.17
N LEU A 31 14.90 0.76 5.69
CA LEU A 31 14.60 1.99 6.44
C LEU A 31 15.58 2.23 7.59
N SER A 32 15.96 1.17 8.32
CA SER A 32 16.91 1.25 9.44
C SER A 32 18.29 1.81 9.08
N GLN A 33 18.70 1.67 7.82
CA GLN A 33 19.99 2.14 7.30
C GLN A 33 19.95 3.59 6.79
N ILE A 34 18.78 4.20 6.70
CA ILE A 34 18.66 5.60 6.29
C ILE A 34 19.09 6.48 7.47
N SER A 35 20.12 7.30 7.25
CA SER A 35 20.62 8.21 8.27
C SER A 35 20.11 9.64 8.07
N VAL A 36 19.84 10.31 9.19
CA VAL A 36 19.42 11.71 9.22
C VAL A 36 20.48 12.64 8.59
N ASP A 37 21.76 12.34 8.82
CA ASP A 37 22.86 13.15 8.29
C ASP A 37 22.93 13.07 6.77
N GLU A 38 22.66 11.91 6.21
CA GLU A 38 22.64 11.66 4.78
C GLU A 38 21.46 12.36 4.10
N ILE A 39 20.26 12.29 4.69
CA ILE A 39 19.08 13.02 4.21
C ILE A 39 19.35 14.53 4.25
N ALA A 40 19.86 15.05 5.36
CA ALA A 40 20.17 16.47 5.48
C ALA A 40 21.20 16.92 4.43
N GLY A 41 22.23 16.10 4.20
CA GLY A 41 23.24 16.36 3.17
C GLY A 41 22.66 16.39 1.77
N GLN A 42 21.84 15.41 1.39
CA GLN A 42 21.20 15.36 0.07
C GLN A 42 20.15 16.48 -0.12
N ALA A 43 19.40 16.82 0.92
CA ALA A 43 18.46 17.94 0.89
C ALA A 43 19.14 19.31 0.87
N GLY A 44 20.45 19.39 1.11
CA GLY A 44 21.19 20.64 1.22
C GLY A 44 20.76 21.49 2.43
N VAL A 45 20.39 20.83 3.53
CA VAL A 45 19.94 21.45 4.79
C VAL A 45 20.83 21.03 5.96
N SER A 46 20.78 21.78 7.05
CA SER A 46 21.45 21.36 8.28
C SER A 46 20.68 20.24 8.98
N ARG A 47 21.40 19.38 9.72
CA ARG A 47 20.78 18.40 10.63
C ARG A 47 19.79 19.05 11.62
N GLY A 48 20.11 20.23 12.13
CA GLY A 48 19.22 20.98 13.02
C GLY A 48 17.93 21.40 12.35
N LEU A 49 17.95 21.72 11.05
CA LEU A 49 16.72 22.03 10.32
C LEU A 49 15.86 20.78 10.10
N LEU A 50 16.46 19.62 9.87
CA LEU A 50 15.70 18.37 9.79
C LEU A 50 14.99 18.07 11.12
N PHE A 51 15.69 18.21 12.26
CA PHE A 51 15.10 18.05 13.60
C PHE A 51 14.12 19.17 14.00
N HIS A 52 14.06 20.24 13.24
CA HIS A 52 12.97 21.21 13.38
C HIS A 52 11.64 20.68 12.82
N TYR A 53 11.69 19.82 11.79
CA TYR A 53 10.51 19.20 11.19
C TYR A 53 10.12 17.86 11.80
N PHE A 54 11.10 17.12 12.35
CA PHE A 54 10.90 15.80 12.95
C PHE A 54 11.68 15.75 14.27
N SER A 55 10.97 15.55 15.37
CA SER A 55 11.56 15.59 16.72
C SER A 55 12.59 14.48 16.96
N SER A 56 12.54 13.40 16.17
CA SER A 56 13.45 12.25 16.27
C SER A 56 13.65 11.57 14.90
N LYS A 57 14.65 10.66 14.84
CA LYS A 57 14.82 9.77 13.70
C LYS A 57 13.61 8.85 13.51
N ASP A 58 13.04 8.37 14.60
CA ASP A 58 11.89 7.45 14.57
C ASP A 58 10.65 8.15 14.03
N GLU A 59 10.40 9.41 14.42
CA GLU A 59 9.31 10.21 13.84
C GLU A 59 9.52 10.44 12.33
N TYR A 60 10.75 10.72 11.91
CA TYR A 60 11.06 10.84 10.49
C TYR A 60 10.81 9.54 9.73
N HIS A 61 11.24 8.40 10.28
CA HIS A 61 11.01 7.08 9.70
C HIS A 61 9.50 6.76 9.63
N LEU A 62 8.76 7.08 10.69
CA LEU A 62 7.31 6.90 10.72
C LEU A 62 6.62 7.74 9.62
N ALA A 63 7.03 8.99 9.44
CA ALA A 63 6.49 9.86 8.40
C ALA A 63 6.73 9.31 6.99
N ILE A 64 7.88 8.64 6.74
CA ILE A 64 8.15 7.94 5.49
C ILE A 64 7.18 6.77 5.31
N VAL A 65 6.96 5.95 6.33
CA VAL A 65 6.04 4.80 6.28
C VAL A 65 4.60 5.26 6.06
N GLU A 66 4.17 6.32 6.74
CA GLU A 66 2.84 6.92 6.54
C GLU A 66 2.65 7.42 5.11
N HIS A 67 3.67 8.09 4.55
CA HIS A 67 3.62 8.58 3.16
C HIS A 67 3.47 7.43 2.16
N ILE A 68 4.28 6.37 2.28
CA ILE A 68 4.22 5.19 1.40
C ILE A 68 2.88 4.47 1.52
N SER A 69 2.35 4.35 2.74
CA SER A 69 1.05 3.72 2.98
C SER A 69 -0.09 4.52 2.36
N GLN A 70 -0.03 5.84 2.45
CA GLN A 70 -1.01 6.73 1.83
C GLN A 70 -0.92 6.67 0.30
N GLU A 71 0.29 6.74 -0.26
CA GLU A 71 0.53 6.60 -1.71
C GLU A 71 -0.03 5.28 -2.26
N MET A 72 0.17 4.17 -1.54
CA MET A 72 -0.39 2.87 -1.91
C MET A 72 -1.93 2.91 -1.90
N LEU A 73 -2.57 3.48 -0.87
CA LEU A 73 -4.02 3.60 -0.81
C LEU A 73 -4.59 4.46 -1.95
N GLU A 74 -3.91 5.53 -2.31
CA GLU A 74 -4.29 6.41 -3.43
C GLU A 74 -4.11 5.71 -4.77
N SER A 75 -2.95 5.08 -4.98
CA SER A 75 -2.62 4.36 -6.22
C SER A 75 -3.54 3.16 -6.47
N THR A 76 -4.09 2.57 -5.41
CA THR A 76 -5.01 1.41 -5.49
C THR A 76 -6.48 1.82 -5.42
N ALA A 77 -6.79 3.11 -5.41
CA ALA A 77 -8.17 3.57 -5.44
C ALA A 77 -8.80 3.23 -6.81
N PRO A 78 -9.94 2.52 -6.84
CA PRO A 78 -10.61 2.20 -8.11
C PRO A 78 -11.20 3.46 -8.73
N PRO A 79 -11.29 3.53 -10.07
CA PRO A 79 -12.07 4.57 -10.75
C PRO A 79 -13.53 4.52 -10.35
N ASP A 80 -14.20 5.67 -10.40
CA ASP A 80 -15.65 5.77 -10.17
C ASP A 80 -16.45 5.07 -11.27
N GLY A 81 -17.63 4.57 -10.92
CA GLY A 81 -18.61 4.05 -11.87
C GLY A 81 -18.39 2.59 -12.31
N LEU A 82 -17.44 1.89 -11.72
CA LEU A 82 -17.23 0.45 -11.95
C LEU A 82 -18.23 -0.38 -11.13
N GLY A 83 -18.60 -1.55 -11.68
CA GLY A 83 -19.29 -2.57 -10.91
C GLY A 83 -18.38 -3.20 -9.84
N PRO A 84 -18.95 -3.90 -8.82
CA PRO A 84 -18.16 -4.43 -7.70
C PRO A 84 -17.02 -5.37 -8.09
N ILE A 85 -17.23 -6.24 -9.06
CA ILE A 85 -16.19 -7.17 -9.57
C ILE A 85 -15.12 -6.42 -10.36
N GLU A 86 -15.52 -5.46 -11.17
CA GLU A 86 -14.58 -4.61 -11.92
C GLU A 86 -13.76 -3.74 -10.97
N THR A 87 -14.39 -3.21 -9.92
CA THR A 87 -13.73 -2.48 -8.82
C THR A 87 -12.67 -3.34 -8.16
N LEU A 88 -13.01 -4.59 -7.78
CA LEU A 88 -12.07 -5.54 -7.19
C LEU A 88 -10.89 -5.81 -8.11
N MET A 89 -11.17 -6.11 -9.38
CA MET A 89 -10.10 -6.39 -10.36
C MET A 89 -9.20 -5.18 -10.61
N SER A 90 -9.79 -4.00 -10.76
CA SER A 90 -9.03 -2.75 -10.95
C SER A 90 -8.13 -2.47 -9.75
N THR A 91 -8.66 -2.60 -8.53
CA THR A 91 -7.90 -2.43 -7.28
C THR A 91 -6.75 -3.43 -7.18
N LEU A 92 -6.99 -4.72 -7.45
CA LEU A 92 -5.94 -5.75 -7.40
C LEU A 92 -4.89 -5.58 -8.49
N THR A 93 -5.30 -5.16 -9.68
CA THR A 93 -4.38 -4.83 -10.77
C THR A 93 -3.47 -3.68 -10.36
N ALA A 94 -4.03 -2.57 -9.89
CA ALA A 94 -3.27 -1.43 -9.42
C ALA A 94 -2.37 -1.77 -8.22
N TYR A 95 -2.84 -2.63 -7.31
CA TYR A 95 -2.04 -3.12 -6.18
C TYR A 95 -0.83 -3.92 -6.64
N VAL A 96 -1.00 -4.91 -7.53
CA VAL A 96 0.10 -5.73 -8.05
C VAL A 96 1.10 -4.87 -8.84
N ASP A 97 0.62 -3.89 -9.61
CA ASP A 97 1.48 -2.95 -10.34
C ASP A 97 2.30 -2.06 -9.39
N TYR A 98 1.63 -1.49 -8.37
CA TYR A 98 2.29 -0.66 -7.37
C TYR A 98 3.39 -1.42 -6.62
N VAL A 99 3.09 -2.63 -6.14
CA VAL A 99 4.08 -3.42 -5.37
C VAL A 99 5.21 -3.94 -6.25
N SER A 100 4.94 -4.21 -7.54
CA SER A 100 5.96 -4.60 -8.51
C SER A 100 6.94 -3.44 -8.77
N ALA A 101 6.41 -2.23 -8.98
CA ALA A 101 7.22 -1.02 -9.17
C ALA A 101 8.02 -0.66 -7.91
N ASN A 102 7.51 -0.97 -6.72
CA ASN A 102 8.10 -0.64 -5.42
C ASN A 102 8.62 -1.86 -4.64
N ARG A 103 8.99 -2.95 -5.35
CA ARG A 103 9.33 -4.27 -4.79
C ARG A 103 10.23 -4.22 -3.55
N THR A 104 11.38 -3.57 -3.66
CA THR A 104 12.38 -3.52 -2.58
C THR A 104 11.82 -2.82 -1.35
N THR A 105 11.18 -1.68 -1.54
CA THR A 105 10.55 -0.90 -0.48
C THR A 105 9.43 -1.69 0.20
N TYR A 106 8.52 -2.27 -0.59
CA TYR A 106 7.38 -3.05 -0.10
C TYR A 106 7.80 -4.24 0.76
N VAL A 107 8.71 -5.08 0.24
CA VAL A 107 9.22 -6.25 0.98
C VAL A 107 9.99 -5.83 2.24
N SER A 108 10.83 -4.78 2.14
CA SER A 108 11.61 -4.28 3.27
C SER A 108 10.73 -3.74 4.41
N LEU A 109 9.63 -3.07 4.09
CA LEU A 109 8.71 -2.52 5.09
C LEU A 109 7.90 -3.63 5.77
N LEU A 110 7.40 -4.60 5.02
CA LEU A 110 6.58 -5.69 5.59
C LEU A 110 7.39 -6.76 6.33
N ARG A 111 8.63 -7.03 5.91
CA ARG A 111 9.46 -8.13 6.43
C ARG A 111 10.74 -7.67 7.13
N GLY A 112 11.06 -6.39 7.05
CA GLY A 112 12.24 -5.82 7.69
C GLY A 112 12.04 -5.52 9.17
N THR A 113 13.10 -5.05 9.81
CA THR A 113 13.11 -4.70 11.25
C THR A 113 12.10 -3.62 11.62
N ALA A 114 11.74 -2.74 10.68
CA ALA A 114 10.74 -1.69 10.89
C ALA A 114 9.34 -2.24 11.19
N SER A 115 8.97 -3.42 10.68
CA SER A 115 7.68 -4.07 10.97
C SER A 115 7.51 -4.48 12.44
N GLY A 116 8.59 -4.55 13.21
CA GLY A 116 8.57 -4.82 14.65
C GLY A 116 8.24 -3.60 15.51
N ASP A 117 8.40 -2.38 14.97
CA ASP A 117 8.10 -1.15 15.70
C ASP A 117 6.58 -0.95 15.89
N PRO A 118 6.09 -0.65 17.12
CA PRO A 118 4.66 -0.50 17.38
C PRO A 118 3.98 0.61 16.58
N ALA A 119 4.64 1.75 16.37
CA ALA A 119 4.08 2.87 15.61
C ALA A 119 3.96 2.53 14.12
N THR A 120 5.00 1.92 13.54
CA THR A 120 4.99 1.40 12.17
C THR A 120 3.90 0.35 11.97
N ARG A 121 3.76 -0.58 12.93
CA ARG A 121 2.69 -1.59 12.90
C ARG A 121 1.31 -0.95 12.90
N ALA A 122 1.10 0.09 13.71
CA ALA A 122 -0.17 0.81 13.74
C ALA A 122 -0.50 1.49 12.40
N VAL A 123 0.49 1.96 11.64
CA VAL A 123 0.28 2.45 10.26
C VAL A 123 -0.21 1.33 9.36
N PHE A 124 0.44 0.18 9.38
CA PHE A 124 0.02 -0.97 8.55
C PHE A 124 -1.37 -1.48 8.91
N GLU A 125 -1.72 -1.52 10.20
CA GLU A 125 -3.08 -1.91 10.60
C GLU A 125 -4.12 -0.90 10.09
N ARG A 126 -3.90 0.41 10.22
CA ARG A 126 -4.79 1.44 9.64
C ARG A 126 -4.93 1.30 8.12
N THR A 127 -3.85 0.97 7.44
CA THR A 127 -3.87 0.76 5.98
C THR A 127 -4.72 -0.46 5.61
N ARG A 128 -4.58 -1.57 6.35
CA ARG A 128 -5.44 -2.76 6.17
C ARG A 128 -6.90 -2.47 6.48
N ASP A 129 -7.17 -1.74 7.57
CA ASP A 129 -8.54 -1.34 7.92
C ASP A 129 -9.19 -0.52 6.79
N ALA A 130 -8.47 0.44 6.22
CA ALA A 130 -8.96 1.22 5.07
C ALA A 130 -9.25 0.34 3.84
N MET A 131 -8.45 -0.69 3.58
CA MET A 131 -8.71 -1.65 2.49
C MET A 131 -9.92 -2.55 2.80
N VAL A 132 -10.08 -2.98 4.05
CA VAL A 132 -11.25 -3.74 4.50
C VAL A 132 -12.51 -2.90 4.30
N ASP A 133 -12.54 -1.66 4.77
CA ASP A 133 -13.68 -0.76 4.67
C ASP A 133 -14.06 -0.50 3.21
N ARG A 134 -13.06 -0.29 2.34
CA ARG A 134 -13.26 -0.14 0.89
C ARG A 134 -13.91 -1.37 0.27
N THR A 135 -13.51 -2.56 0.67
CA THR A 135 -14.07 -3.83 0.17
C THR A 135 -15.47 -4.06 0.70
N LEU A 136 -15.71 -3.82 2.00
CA LEU A 136 -17.03 -3.93 2.62
C LEU A 136 -18.06 -3.00 1.97
N ALA A 137 -17.66 -1.80 1.58
CA ALA A 137 -18.53 -0.83 0.93
C ALA A 137 -19.10 -1.31 -0.42
N GLN A 138 -18.48 -2.33 -1.06
CA GLN A 138 -18.97 -2.90 -2.32
C GLN A 138 -20.01 -4.00 -2.13
N LEU A 139 -20.09 -4.61 -0.96
CA LEU A 139 -20.96 -5.79 -0.72
C LEU A 139 -22.46 -5.50 -0.91
N PRO A 140 -23.02 -4.37 -0.43
CA PRO A 140 -24.44 -4.06 -0.64
C PRO A 140 -24.82 -3.94 -2.12
N LEU A 141 -23.86 -3.57 -2.99
CA LEU A 141 -24.08 -3.45 -4.44
C LEU A 141 -24.28 -4.80 -5.13
N VAL A 142 -23.87 -5.89 -4.49
CA VAL A 142 -24.10 -7.28 -4.93
C VAL A 142 -25.13 -8.00 -4.04
N GLY A 143 -25.91 -7.25 -3.23
CA GLY A 143 -26.95 -7.82 -2.38
C GLY A 143 -26.43 -8.58 -1.15
N ILE A 144 -25.17 -8.36 -0.73
CA ILE A 144 -24.56 -9.03 0.41
C ILE A 144 -24.51 -8.06 1.59
N GLU A 145 -25.13 -8.44 2.71
CA GLU A 145 -25.05 -7.66 3.95
C GLU A 145 -23.72 -7.94 4.69
N PRO A 146 -22.99 -6.90 5.10
CA PRO A 146 -21.78 -7.07 5.90
C PRO A 146 -22.09 -7.71 7.25
N THR A 147 -21.48 -8.87 7.52
CA THR A 147 -21.56 -9.55 8.82
C THR A 147 -20.20 -9.59 9.50
N PRO A 148 -20.10 -9.82 10.81
CA PRO A 148 -18.81 -10.00 11.48
C PRO A 148 -17.96 -11.13 10.87
N LEU A 149 -18.60 -12.19 10.35
CA LEU A 149 -17.90 -13.28 9.66
C LEU A 149 -17.27 -12.80 8.36
N ILE A 150 -18.04 -12.08 7.54
CA ILE A 150 -17.56 -11.51 6.27
C ILE A 150 -16.43 -10.49 6.52
N HIS A 151 -16.59 -9.63 7.54
CA HIS A 151 -15.53 -8.70 7.92
C HIS A 151 -14.22 -9.44 8.25
N LEU A 152 -14.27 -10.50 9.07
CA LEU A 152 -13.12 -11.31 9.42
C LEU A 152 -12.52 -12.01 8.18
N ALA A 153 -13.36 -12.52 7.29
CA ALA A 153 -12.95 -13.17 6.06
C ALA A 153 -12.21 -12.22 5.11
N ILE A 154 -12.72 -10.99 4.92
CA ILE A 154 -12.08 -9.95 4.10
C ILE A 154 -10.73 -9.55 4.71
N ARG A 155 -10.67 -9.37 6.03
CA ARG A 155 -9.40 -9.08 6.71
C ARG A 155 -8.36 -10.19 6.51
N GLY A 156 -8.79 -11.45 6.63
CA GLY A 156 -7.95 -12.61 6.35
C GLY A 156 -7.51 -12.69 4.89
N TRP A 157 -8.39 -12.34 3.96
CA TRP A 157 -8.06 -12.29 2.54
C TRP A 157 -7.04 -11.20 2.21
N ILE A 158 -7.11 -10.02 2.83
CA ILE A 158 -6.10 -8.96 2.66
C ILE A 158 -4.73 -9.45 3.13
N ALA A 159 -4.66 -10.13 4.29
CA ALA A 159 -3.41 -10.74 4.76
C ALA A 159 -2.90 -11.83 3.79
N PHE A 160 -3.80 -12.62 3.20
CA PHE A 160 -3.45 -13.57 2.14
C PHE A 160 -2.88 -12.85 0.91
N CYS A 161 -3.48 -11.74 0.47
CA CYS A 161 -2.97 -10.95 -0.66
C CYS A 161 -1.55 -10.44 -0.39
N GLU A 162 -1.28 -9.91 0.80
CA GLU A 162 0.05 -9.45 1.20
C GLU A 162 1.08 -10.59 1.15
N GLU A 163 0.75 -11.74 1.75
CA GLU A 163 1.66 -12.89 1.81
C GLU A 163 1.93 -13.49 0.42
N ALA A 164 0.86 -13.71 -0.35
CA ALA A 164 0.96 -14.26 -1.71
C ALA A 164 1.80 -13.34 -2.63
N THR A 165 1.61 -12.03 -2.51
CA THR A 165 2.33 -11.06 -3.33
C THR A 165 3.80 -10.97 -2.92
N VAL A 166 4.13 -10.96 -1.62
CA VAL A 166 5.53 -10.99 -1.16
C VAL A 166 6.25 -12.24 -1.66
N HIS A 167 5.57 -13.38 -1.63
CA HIS A 167 6.12 -14.65 -2.12
C HIS A 167 6.33 -14.60 -3.65
N TRP A 168 5.31 -14.14 -4.37
CA TRP A 168 5.39 -13.98 -5.83
C TRP A 168 6.50 -13.02 -6.26
N LEU A 169 6.64 -11.87 -5.60
CA LEU A 169 7.73 -10.94 -5.87
C LEU A 169 9.12 -11.56 -5.68
N ARG A 170 9.26 -12.56 -4.82
CA ARG A 170 10.54 -13.24 -4.56
C ARG A 170 10.84 -14.30 -5.61
N ASP A 171 9.88 -15.15 -5.91
CA ASP A 171 10.09 -16.42 -6.62
C ASP A 171 9.55 -16.39 -8.07
N GLU A 172 8.66 -15.45 -8.42
CA GLU A 172 8.09 -15.20 -9.77
C GLU A 172 7.54 -16.48 -10.47
N LEU A 173 6.96 -17.41 -9.68
CA LEU A 173 6.48 -18.72 -10.17
C LEU A 173 5.20 -18.63 -11.01
N LEU A 174 4.49 -17.51 -10.95
CA LEU A 174 3.25 -17.25 -11.68
C LEU A 174 3.42 -15.98 -12.51
N SER A 175 2.70 -15.89 -13.63
CA SER A 175 2.55 -14.62 -14.34
C SER A 175 1.78 -13.62 -13.48
N ARG A 176 1.91 -12.33 -13.80
CA ARG A 176 1.15 -11.25 -13.15
C ARG A 176 -0.36 -11.49 -13.24
N GLU A 177 -0.84 -11.91 -14.38
CA GLU A 177 -2.24 -12.20 -14.67
C GLU A 177 -2.76 -13.39 -13.84
N GLU A 178 -1.95 -14.42 -13.67
CA GLU A 178 -2.28 -15.58 -12.84
C GLU A 178 -2.37 -15.20 -11.36
N LEU A 179 -1.48 -14.33 -10.87
CA LEU A 179 -1.54 -13.81 -9.50
C LEU A 179 -2.84 -13.00 -9.30
N ILE A 180 -3.13 -12.03 -10.17
CA ILE A 180 -4.35 -11.22 -10.08
C ILE A 180 -5.60 -12.11 -10.10
N ALA A 181 -5.64 -13.12 -10.97
CA ALA A 181 -6.75 -14.06 -11.05
C ALA A 181 -6.89 -14.91 -9.77
N LEU A 182 -5.79 -15.32 -9.15
CA LEU A 182 -5.78 -16.03 -7.87
C LEU A 182 -6.37 -15.15 -6.77
N LEU A 183 -5.86 -13.93 -6.61
CA LEU A 183 -6.30 -12.98 -5.57
C LEU A 183 -7.79 -12.62 -5.74
N THR A 184 -8.24 -12.40 -6.98
CA THR A 184 -9.64 -12.08 -7.30
C THR A 184 -10.58 -13.22 -6.91
N ARG A 185 -10.23 -14.47 -7.24
CA ARG A 185 -11.07 -15.65 -6.94
C ARG A 185 -11.08 -16.03 -5.47
N ALA A 186 -10.01 -15.72 -4.75
CA ALA A 186 -9.89 -16.06 -3.34
C ALA A 186 -10.89 -15.29 -2.45
N LEU A 187 -11.22 -14.04 -2.77
CA LEU A 187 -12.14 -13.23 -1.95
C LEU A 187 -13.54 -13.87 -1.84
N PRO A 188 -14.27 -14.14 -2.94
CA PRO A 188 -15.56 -14.83 -2.83
C PRO A 188 -15.47 -16.18 -2.14
N ALA A 189 -14.40 -16.95 -2.42
CA ALA A 189 -14.23 -18.28 -1.85
C ALA A 189 -14.08 -18.28 -0.31
N VAL A 190 -13.48 -17.24 0.27
CA VAL A 190 -13.29 -17.14 1.74
C VAL A 190 -14.41 -16.34 2.42
N ALA A 191 -15.06 -15.42 1.72
CA ALA A 191 -16.07 -14.52 2.28
C ALA A 191 -17.50 -15.07 2.15
N LEU A 192 -17.76 -15.88 1.14
CA LEU A 192 -19.07 -16.45 0.82
C LEU A 192 -19.02 -17.98 0.89
N GLY A 193 -20.17 -18.63 0.96
CA GLY A 193 -20.26 -20.07 0.76
C GLY A 193 -19.86 -20.47 -0.66
N PRO A 194 -19.52 -21.75 -0.90
CA PRO A 194 -19.04 -22.22 -2.21
C PRO A 194 -20.08 -21.99 -3.34
N ASP A 195 -21.36 -22.11 -3.06
CA ASP A 195 -22.44 -21.95 -4.04
C ASP A 195 -22.60 -20.47 -4.42
N ASP A 196 -22.58 -19.55 -3.45
CA ASP A 196 -22.66 -18.09 -3.67
C ASP A 196 -21.42 -17.58 -4.37
N ALA A 197 -20.25 -18.09 -4.02
CA ALA A 197 -18.99 -17.76 -4.69
C ALA A 197 -19.02 -18.20 -6.17
N ALA A 198 -19.51 -19.40 -6.46
CA ALA A 198 -19.66 -19.92 -7.81
C ALA A 198 -20.64 -19.08 -8.65
N ALA A 199 -21.79 -18.69 -8.07
CA ALA A 199 -22.80 -17.85 -8.72
C ALA A 199 -22.20 -16.48 -9.08
N LEU A 200 -21.55 -15.80 -8.13
CA LEU A 200 -20.94 -14.48 -8.35
C LEU A 200 -19.85 -14.50 -9.43
N LEU A 201 -19.06 -15.58 -9.51
CA LEU A 201 -18.00 -15.73 -10.52
C LEU A 201 -18.56 -16.12 -11.91
N ALA A 202 -19.73 -16.81 -11.96
CA ALA A 202 -20.37 -17.22 -13.23
C ALA A 202 -21.05 -16.06 -13.94
N GLU A 203 -21.66 -15.11 -13.24
CA GLU A 203 -22.28 -13.91 -13.81
C GLU A 203 -21.31 -13.10 -14.69
N ARG A 204 -20.04 -13.19 -14.41
CA ARG A 204 -18.96 -12.57 -15.18
C ARG A 204 -18.73 -13.19 -16.57
N SER A 205 -19.11 -14.45 -16.78
CA SER A 205 -18.90 -15.15 -18.08
C SER A 205 -19.98 -14.82 -19.09
N THR A 206 -21.05 -14.13 -18.67
CA THR A 206 -22.24 -13.85 -19.50
C THR A 206 -22.43 -12.37 -19.83
N ALA A 207 -21.57 -11.47 -19.33
CA ALA A 207 -21.58 -10.07 -19.76
C ALA A 207 -20.93 -9.94 -21.15
N PRO A 208 -21.59 -9.27 -22.11
CA PRO A 208 -21.17 -9.17 -23.50
C PRO A 208 -19.89 -8.35 -23.71
#